data_cc7c5940f7b9a718c5b685fd42878c91
#
_entry.id   cc7c5940f7b9a718c5b685fd42878c91
#
_cell.length_a   1.000
_cell.length_b   1.000
_cell.length_c   1.000
_cell.angle_alpha   90.00
_cell.angle_beta   90.00
_cell.angle_gamma   90.00
#
_symmetry.space_group_name_H-M   'P 1'
#
loop_
_entity.id
_entity.type
_entity.pdbx_description
1 polymer ?
#
loop_
_entity_poly.entity_id
_entity_poly.type
_entity_poly.pdbx_seq_one_letter_code
_entity_poly.pdbx_strand_id
1 'polypeptide(L)'
;AQSSVIESFKNSQNTVSTNIMGTANILEAVKGSSFVKSVVIITTDKVYQNYKEQKYFDENSQLGGDDVYSGSKACCELLVHSYRKSFFKNSKCNIATVRAGNCFGGGDWTPDRIVKDILENFYKNKNLVLRNPNATRPWQHVLEPLMGYLNLAEKLYSKDGNQFCEPWNFGPSLKQNMKVKSLVEIFKNKMKSKSKIIINKNDKRFHNKKINIFE
;
A
#
# COMPACT_ATOMS: atom_id res chain seq x y z
N ALA A 1 7.94 -2.55 8.62
CA ALA A 1 8.01 -1.36 7.76
C ALA A 1 7.28 -0.20 8.39
N GLN A 2 7.75 1.02 8.20
CA GLN A 2 7.01 2.23 8.52
C GLN A 2 6.02 2.51 7.38
N SER A 3 4.72 2.64 7.67
CA SER A 3 3.63 2.67 6.67
C SER A 3 2.89 4.01 6.58
N SER A 4 3.26 5.01 7.38
CA SER A 4 2.58 6.28 7.45
C SER A 4 3.31 7.37 6.65
N VAL A 5 2.61 7.99 5.69
CA VAL A 5 3.12 9.17 4.97
C VAL A 5 3.37 10.33 5.95
N ILE A 6 2.46 10.55 6.91
CA ILE A 6 2.60 11.64 7.89
C ILE A 6 3.84 11.45 8.77
N GLU A 7 4.08 10.22 9.22
CA GLU A 7 5.27 9.89 10.00
C GLU A 7 6.56 10.07 9.19
N SER A 8 6.52 9.81 7.88
CA SER A 8 7.71 10.00 7.03
C SER A 8 8.15 11.46 6.90
N PHE A 9 7.23 12.42 7.07
CA PHE A 9 7.58 13.84 7.15
C PHE A 9 8.20 14.24 8.51
N LYS A 10 7.81 13.55 9.59
CA LYS A 10 8.34 13.83 10.93
C LYS A 10 9.70 13.17 11.15
N ASN A 11 9.83 11.92 10.71
CA ASN A 11 10.97 11.05 10.95
C ASN A 11 11.44 10.40 9.63
N SER A 12 11.95 11.22 8.71
CA SER A 12 12.36 10.78 7.38
C SER A 12 13.49 9.74 7.40
N GLN A 13 14.52 9.97 8.20
CA GLN A 13 15.64 9.03 8.34
C GLN A 13 15.19 7.67 8.87
N ASN A 14 14.32 7.65 9.88
CA ASN A 14 13.77 6.41 10.40
C ASN A 14 12.93 5.67 9.35
N THR A 15 12.17 6.41 8.52
CA THR A 15 11.40 5.82 7.41
C THR A 15 12.34 5.16 6.39
N VAL A 16 13.40 5.84 5.98
CA VAL A 16 14.41 5.31 5.05
C VAL A 16 15.10 4.09 5.63
N SER A 17 15.62 4.20 6.85
CA SER A 17 16.32 3.10 7.54
C SER A 17 15.41 1.88 7.71
N THR A 18 14.18 2.07 8.19
CA THR A 18 13.25 0.97 8.41
C THR A 18 12.82 0.31 7.11
N ASN A 19 12.50 1.09 6.08
CA ASN A 19 11.93 0.53 4.85
C ASN A 19 13.03 0.00 3.93
N ILE A 20 14.05 0.79 3.61
CA ILE A 20 15.08 0.42 2.64
C ILE A 20 16.08 -0.53 3.29
N MET A 21 16.72 -0.11 4.39
CA MET A 21 17.72 -0.95 5.04
C MET A 21 17.11 -2.21 5.66
N GLY A 22 15.88 -2.10 6.22
CA GLY A 22 15.16 -3.28 6.70
C GLY A 22 14.88 -4.28 5.58
N THR A 23 14.53 -3.83 4.37
CA THR A 23 14.38 -4.71 3.21
C THR A 23 15.72 -5.32 2.79
N ALA A 24 16.80 -4.54 2.76
CA ALA A 24 18.15 -5.05 2.47
C ALA A 24 18.57 -6.15 3.46
N ASN A 25 18.36 -5.92 4.75
CA ASN A 25 18.70 -6.89 5.80
C ASN A 25 17.93 -8.21 5.65
N ILE A 26 16.65 -8.16 5.29
CA ILE A 26 15.86 -9.36 5.00
C ILE A 26 16.43 -10.09 3.77
N LEU A 27 16.74 -9.37 2.70
CA LEU A 27 17.29 -9.97 1.48
C LEU A 27 18.65 -10.62 1.73
N GLU A 28 19.54 -10.00 2.54
CA GLU A 28 20.82 -10.59 2.95
C GLU A 28 20.61 -11.87 3.80
N ALA A 29 19.69 -11.82 4.75
CA ALA A 29 19.34 -13.00 5.55
C ALA A 29 18.81 -14.16 4.68
N VAL A 30 17.93 -13.84 3.72
CA VAL A 30 17.39 -14.82 2.75
C VAL A 30 18.49 -15.38 1.86
N LYS A 31 19.42 -14.54 1.38
CA LYS A 31 20.55 -14.96 0.57
C LYS A 31 21.43 -16.01 1.29
N GLY A 32 21.63 -15.86 2.59
CA GLY A 32 22.35 -16.82 3.42
C GLY A 32 21.56 -18.06 3.83
N SER A 33 20.26 -18.13 3.51
CA SER A 33 19.39 -19.23 3.95
C SER A 33 19.24 -20.33 2.91
N SER A 34 19.41 -21.58 3.31
CA SER A 34 19.11 -22.77 2.49
C SER A 34 17.63 -23.21 2.61
N PHE A 35 16.90 -22.71 3.58
CA PHE A 35 15.53 -23.15 3.93
C PHE A 35 14.44 -22.31 3.27
N VAL A 36 14.67 -21.01 3.09
CA VAL A 36 13.69 -20.11 2.49
C VAL A 36 13.57 -20.39 1.00
N LYS A 37 12.34 -20.63 0.52
CA LYS A 37 12.05 -20.96 -0.88
C LYS A 37 11.22 -19.90 -1.60
N SER A 38 10.39 -19.15 -0.88
CA SER A 38 9.60 -18.06 -1.44
C SER A 38 9.58 -16.85 -0.51
N VAL A 39 9.63 -15.66 -1.09
CA VAL A 39 9.57 -14.39 -0.36
C VAL A 39 8.67 -13.42 -1.10
N VAL A 40 7.72 -12.83 -0.37
CA VAL A 40 6.86 -11.76 -0.86
C VAL A 40 7.19 -10.47 -0.10
N ILE A 41 7.72 -9.48 -0.80
CA ILE A 41 8.05 -8.17 -0.24
C ILE A 41 6.90 -7.21 -0.47
N ILE A 42 6.27 -6.77 0.61
CA ILE A 42 5.10 -5.88 0.55
C ILE A 42 5.56 -4.42 0.41
N THR A 43 5.19 -3.80 -0.71
CA THR A 43 5.43 -2.38 -1.00
C THR A 43 4.12 -1.59 -0.94
N THR A 44 3.76 -0.84 -1.96
CA THR A 44 2.54 -0.02 -1.99
C THR A 44 2.24 0.45 -3.42
N ASP A 45 0.99 0.78 -3.72
CA ASP A 45 0.56 1.48 -4.93
C ASP A 45 1.22 2.88 -5.11
N LYS A 46 1.76 3.46 -4.05
CA LYS A 46 2.39 4.79 -4.08
C LYS A 46 3.82 4.80 -4.61
N VAL A 47 4.33 3.65 -5.03
CA VAL A 47 5.67 3.55 -5.63
C VAL A 47 5.77 4.16 -7.02
N TYR A 48 4.65 4.44 -7.66
CA TYR A 48 4.62 4.96 -9.02
C TYR A 48 4.89 6.46 -9.10
N GLN A 49 5.62 6.88 -10.12
CA GLN A 49 5.75 8.29 -10.47
C GLN A 49 4.40 8.81 -10.96
N ASN A 50 3.83 9.76 -10.23
CA ASN A 50 2.48 10.24 -10.50
C ASN A 50 2.49 11.42 -11.49
N TYR A 51 2.33 11.13 -12.77
CA TYR A 51 2.11 12.14 -13.80
C TYR A 51 0.64 12.57 -13.82
N LYS A 52 0.38 13.88 -13.96
CA LYS A 52 -0.98 14.44 -13.92
C LYS A 52 -1.94 13.83 -14.95
N GLU A 53 -1.41 13.37 -16.07
CA GLU A 53 -2.17 12.83 -17.20
C GLU A 53 -2.36 11.32 -17.14
N GLN A 54 -1.55 10.61 -16.37
CA GLN A 54 -1.63 9.16 -16.25
C GLN A 54 -2.76 8.78 -15.30
N LYS A 55 -3.73 8.02 -15.80
CA LYS A 55 -4.90 7.60 -15.03
C LYS A 55 -4.69 6.25 -14.33
N TYR A 56 -3.81 5.42 -14.88
CA TYR A 56 -3.66 4.02 -14.51
C TYR A 56 -2.19 3.63 -14.49
N PHE A 57 -1.83 2.72 -13.60
CA PHE A 57 -0.47 2.21 -13.45
C PHE A 57 -0.49 0.69 -13.49
N ASP A 58 0.37 0.12 -14.31
CA ASP A 58 0.70 -1.29 -14.35
C ASP A 58 2.09 -1.52 -13.72
N GLU A 59 2.51 -2.77 -13.66
CA GLU A 59 3.77 -3.15 -13.04
C GLU A 59 5.00 -2.60 -13.76
N ASN A 60 4.89 -2.24 -15.04
CA ASN A 60 5.94 -1.66 -15.87
C ASN A 60 5.99 -0.12 -15.78
N SER A 61 5.00 0.49 -15.14
CA SER A 61 4.94 1.94 -14.98
C SER A 61 6.11 2.46 -14.16
N GLN A 62 6.60 3.65 -14.52
CA GLN A 62 7.78 4.25 -13.89
C GLN A 62 7.62 4.38 -12.38
N LEU A 63 8.65 3.94 -11.65
CA LEU A 63 8.75 4.11 -10.21
C LEU A 63 9.16 5.53 -9.83
N GLY A 64 8.70 6.00 -8.66
CA GLY A 64 9.00 7.32 -8.15
C GLY A 64 8.50 7.50 -6.72
N GLY A 65 7.63 8.49 -6.51
CA GLY A 65 7.02 8.82 -5.22
C GLY A 65 7.30 10.26 -4.82
N ASP A 66 6.25 10.99 -4.50
CA ASP A 66 6.32 12.43 -4.20
C ASP A 66 6.60 12.72 -2.71
N ASP A 67 6.67 11.70 -1.85
CA ASP A 67 6.98 11.82 -0.42
C ASP A 67 7.99 10.74 0.03
N VAL A 68 8.60 10.91 1.20
CA VAL A 68 9.66 10.02 1.69
C VAL A 68 9.18 8.58 1.89
N TYR A 69 7.93 8.38 2.33
CA TYR A 69 7.36 7.04 2.45
C TYR A 69 7.26 6.37 1.08
N SER A 70 6.63 7.04 0.11
CA SER A 70 6.44 6.55 -1.25
C SER A 70 7.79 6.27 -1.93
N GLY A 71 8.73 7.23 -1.85
CA GLY A 71 10.09 7.06 -2.36
C GLY A 71 10.83 5.90 -1.71
N SER A 72 10.71 5.74 -0.37
CA SER A 72 11.36 4.60 0.31
C SER A 72 10.84 3.24 -0.15
N LYS A 73 9.54 3.15 -0.46
CA LYS A 73 8.93 1.93 -1.00
C LYS A 73 9.32 1.68 -2.47
N ALA A 74 9.46 2.74 -3.28
CA ALA A 74 10.00 2.63 -4.63
C ALA A 74 11.48 2.16 -4.61
N CYS A 75 12.28 2.64 -3.67
CA CYS A 75 13.63 2.14 -3.45
C CYS A 75 13.65 0.64 -3.07
N CYS A 76 12.66 0.16 -2.28
CA CYS A 76 12.54 -1.28 -1.99
C CYS A 76 12.29 -2.09 -3.28
N GLU A 77 11.45 -1.60 -4.20
CA GLU A 77 11.22 -2.26 -5.50
C GLU A 77 12.52 -2.38 -6.31
N LEU A 78 13.26 -1.27 -6.44
CA LEU A 78 14.56 -1.25 -7.15
C LEU A 78 15.58 -2.16 -6.49
N LEU A 79 15.66 -2.16 -5.16
CA LEU A 79 16.53 -3.01 -4.39
C LEU A 79 16.24 -4.49 -4.62
N VAL A 80 14.96 -4.89 -4.50
CA VAL A 80 14.53 -6.27 -4.75
C VAL A 80 14.83 -6.69 -6.19
N HIS A 81 14.57 -5.81 -7.16
CA HIS A 81 14.94 -6.07 -8.56
C HIS A 81 16.43 -6.36 -8.73
N SER A 82 17.29 -5.52 -8.14
CA SER A 82 18.76 -5.68 -8.20
C SER A 82 19.20 -6.98 -7.54
N TYR A 83 18.66 -7.31 -6.36
CA TYR A 83 18.96 -8.57 -5.67
C TYR A 83 18.51 -9.79 -6.46
N ARG A 84 17.31 -9.77 -7.07
CA ARG A 84 16.85 -10.85 -7.96
C ARG A 84 17.85 -11.12 -9.09
N LYS A 85 18.30 -10.05 -9.74
CA LYS A 85 19.26 -10.17 -10.88
C LYS A 85 20.64 -10.62 -10.43
N SER A 86 21.15 -10.11 -9.31
CA SER A 86 22.52 -10.34 -8.86
C SER A 86 22.70 -11.67 -8.12
N PHE A 87 21.72 -12.07 -7.28
CA PHE A 87 21.92 -13.16 -6.33
C PHE A 87 20.89 -14.28 -6.43
N PHE A 88 19.68 -14.01 -6.94
CA PHE A 88 18.58 -14.97 -6.91
C PHE A 88 18.23 -15.58 -8.28
N LYS A 89 18.88 -15.17 -9.38
CA LYS A 89 18.60 -15.67 -10.72
C LYS A 89 18.67 -17.20 -10.84
N ASN A 90 19.62 -17.82 -10.17
CA ASN A 90 19.83 -19.27 -10.13
C ASN A 90 19.64 -19.85 -8.73
N SER A 91 18.95 -19.13 -7.86
CA SER A 91 18.66 -19.56 -6.49
C SER A 91 17.44 -20.48 -6.46
N LYS A 92 17.37 -21.29 -5.38
CA LYS A 92 16.16 -22.05 -5.05
C LYS A 92 15.07 -21.18 -4.35
N CYS A 93 15.39 -19.93 -4.04
CA CYS A 93 14.48 -18.97 -3.42
C CYS A 93 13.95 -18.00 -4.47
N ASN A 94 12.66 -17.96 -4.64
CA ASN A 94 11.93 -17.07 -5.54
C ASN A 94 11.39 -15.86 -4.79
N ILE A 95 11.55 -14.65 -5.34
CA ILE A 95 11.21 -13.39 -4.68
C ILE A 95 10.34 -12.54 -5.58
N ALA A 96 9.19 -12.09 -5.06
CA ALA A 96 8.32 -11.12 -5.71
C ALA A 96 8.07 -9.90 -4.82
N THR A 97 7.70 -8.79 -5.43
CA THR A 97 7.14 -7.62 -4.74
C THR A 97 5.65 -7.51 -4.99
N VAL A 98 4.91 -6.97 -4.02
CA VAL A 98 3.47 -6.76 -4.14
C VAL A 98 3.10 -5.32 -3.81
N ARG A 99 2.24 -4.73 -4.64
CA ARG A 99 1.80 -3.34 -4.57
C ARG A 99 0.31 -3.32 -4.36
N ALA A 100 -0.14 -2.99 -3.15
CA ALA A 100 -1.55 -2.85 -2.87
C ALA A 100 -1.92 -1.41 -2.50
N GLY A 101 -3.11 -1.02 -2.89
CA GLY A 101 -3.70 0.26 -2.55
C GLY A 101 -4.49 0.23 -1.24
N ASN A 102 -5.32 1.23 -1.03
CA ASN A 102 -6.07 1.56 0.17
C ASN A 102 -6.83 0.40 0.83
N CYS A 103 -6.11 -0.48 1.53
CA CYS A 103 -6.70 -1.58 2.29
C CYS A 103 -7.36 -1.07 3.57
N PHE A 104 -8.48 -1.66 3.93
CA PHE A 104 -9.11 -1.47 5.22
C PHE A 104 -9.54 -2.81 5.82
N GLY A 105 -9.63 -2.90 7.15
CA GLY A 105 -10.03 -4.13 7.83
C GLY A 105 -10.04 -3.94 9.33
N GLY A 106 -10.36 -5.00 10.06
CA GLY A 106 -10.30 -5.00 11.52
C GLY A 106 -8.87 -4.86 12.05
N GLY A 107 -8.71 -4.22 13.22
CA GLY A 107 -7.43 -4.12 13.91
C GLY A 107 -6.52 -2.97 13.46
N ASP A 108 -6.85 -2.20 12.43
CA ASP A 108 -6.06 -1.02 12.04
C ASP A 108 -6.47 0.22 12.84
N TRP A 109 -5.76 0.45 13.95
CA TRP A 109 -5.93 1.61 14.83
C TRP A 109 -4.88 2.70 14.57
N THR A 110 -4.17 2.63 13.47
CA THR A 110 -3.16 3.63 13.09
C THR A 110 -3.80 5.02 12.98
N PRO A 111 -3.20 6.07 13.53
CA PRO A 111 -3.68 7.44 13.38
C PRO A 111 -3.83 7.85 11.91
N ASP A 112 -4.75 8.78 11.65
CA ASP A 112 -5.03 9.34 10.31
C ASP A 112 -5.53 8.33 9.26
N ARG A 113 -6.06 7.17 9.70
CA ARG A 113 -6.75 6.21 8.84
C ARG A 113 -8.25 6.51 8.82
N ILE A 114 -8.78 6.79 7.62
CA ILE A 114 -10.17 7.25 7.47
C ILE A 114 -11.20 6.27 8.06
N VAL A 115 -11.02 4.97 7.87
CA VAL A 115 -11.98 3.97 8.40
C VAL A 115 -11.95 3.95 9.93
N LYS A 116 -10.78 4.00 10.54
CA LYS A 116 -10.61 4.13 11.99
C LYS A 116 -11.29 5.40 12.50
N ASP A 117 -11.03 6.55 11.83
CA ASP A 117 -11.63 7.83 12.23
C ASP A 117 -13.17 7.81 12.11
N ILE A 118 -13.72 7.18 11.07
CA ILE A 118 -15.16 6.96 10.92
C ILE A 118 -15.71 6.15 12.10
N LEU A 119 -15.12 4.99 12.38
CA LEU A 119 -15.59 4.08 13.43
C LEU A 119 -15.55 4.74 14.80
N GLU A 120 -14.43 5.37 15.17
CA GLU A 120 -14.30 6.04 16.46
C GLU A 120 -15.29 7.19 16.65
N ASN A 121 -15.43 8.07 15.62
CA ASN A 121 -16.30 9.22 15.75
C ASN A 121 -17.78 8.81 15.74
N PHE A 122 -18.16 7.89 14.85
CA PHE A 122 -19.57 7.48 14.76
C PHE A 122 -20.02 6.66 15.96
N TYR A 123 -19.16 5.78 16.48
CA TYR A 123 -19.45 5.04 17.72
C TYR A 123 -19.65 5.97 18.93
N LYS A 124 -18.83 7.02 19.02
CA LYS A 124 -18.89 8.01 20.12
C LYS A 124 -19.89 9.14 19.84
N ASN A 125 -20.69 9.09 18.77
CA ASN A 125 -21.57 10.17 18.29
C ASN A 125 -20.87 11.54 18.17
N LYS A 126 -19.58 11.55 17.80
CA LYS A 126 -18.80 12.75 17.55
C LYS A 126 -18.82 13.13 16.07
N ASN A 127 -18.66 14.41 15.77
CA ASN A 127 -18.59 14.90 14.41
C ASN A 127 -17.31 14.37 13.72
N LEU A 128 -17.45 13.94 12.47
CA LEU A 128 -16.31 13.50 11.63
C LEU A 128 -15.85 14.65 10.74
N VAL A 129 -14.59 15.03 10.83
CA VAL A 129 -13.99 16.07 9.99
C VAL A 129 -13.30 15.42 8.78
N LEU A 130 -13.72 15.77 7.56
CA LEU A 130 -13.12 15.32 6.31
C LEU A 130 -12.23 16.40 5.71
N ARG A 131 -11.00 16.02 5.39
CA ARG A 131 -10.01 16.90 4.75
C ARG A 131 -10.20 16.96 3.23
N ASN A 132 -10.37 15.80 2.58
CA ASN A 132 -10.51 15.68 1.13
C ASN A 132 -11.67 14.75 0.75
N PRO A 133 -12.94 15.22 0.86
CA PRO A 133 -14.12 14.38 0.64
C PRO A 133 -14.28 13.88 -0.79
N ASN A 134 -13.74 14.61 -1.76
CA ASN A 134 -13.85 14.30 -3.19
C ASN A 134 -12.71 13.42 -3.72
N ALA A 135 -11.72 13.09 -2.88
CA ALA A 135 -10.67 12.16 -3.29
C ALA A 135 -11.28 10.79 -3.58
N THR A 136 -10.98 10.25 -4.75
CA THR A 136 -11.33 8.88 -5.13
C THR A 136 -10.19 7.95 -4.72
N ARG A 137 -10.53 6.76 -4.21
CA ARG A 137 -9.57 5.75 -3.81
C ARG A 137 -10.04 4.37 -4.24
N PRO A 138 -9.11 3.47 -4.59
CA PRO A 138 -9.38 2.06 -4.84
C PRO A 138 -9.50 1.32 -3.49
N TRP A 139 -10.69 1.36 -2.90
CA TRP A 139 -10.93 0.72 -1.61
C TRP A 139 -11.02 -0.78 -1.77
N GLN A 140 -10.27 -1.51 -0.94
CA GLN A 140 -10.36 -2.97 -0.88
C GLN A 140 -10.29 -3.47 0.56
N HIS A 141 -10.98 -4.56 0.83
CA HIS A 141 -10.87 -5.21 2.14
C HIS A 141 -9.50 -5.88 2.26
N VAL A 142 -8.89 -5.81 3.44
CA VAL A 142 -7.52 -6.33 3.66
C VAL A 142 -7.37 -7.82 3.32
N LEU A 143 -8.42 -8.62 3.40
CA LEU A 143 -8.40 -10.03 3.03
C LEU A 143 -8.20 -10.26 1.53
N GLU A 144 -8.60 -9.31 0.67
CA GLU A 144 -8.40 -9.40 -0.79
C GLU A 144 -6.91 -9.48 -1.14
N PRO A 145 -6.09 -8.46 -0.84
CA PRO A 145 -4.67 -8.54 -1.14
C PRO A 145 -3.94 -9.62 -0.32
N LEU A 146 -4.35 -9.89 0.92
CA LEU A 146 -3.73 -10.97 1.70
C LEU A 146 -3.91 -12.34 1.07
N MET A 147 -5.10 -12.63 0.51
CA MET A 147 -5.33 -13.87 -0.23
C MET A 147 -4.44 -13.92 -1.48
N GLY A 148 -4.34 -12.80 -2.21
CA GLY A 148 -3.42 -12.68 -3.35
C GLY A 148 -1.95 -12.93 -2.96
N TYR A 149 -1.50 -12.37 -1.83
CA TYR A 149 -0.12 -12.58 -1.34
C TYR A 149 0.16 -14.04 -0.98
N LEU A 150 -0.81 -14.73 -0.36
CA LEU A 150 -0.67 -16.16 -0.03
C LEU A 150 -0.64 -17.00 -1.30
N ASN A 151 -1.51 -16.74 -2.27
CA ASN A 151 -1.51 -17.42 -3.55
C ASN A 151 -0.19 -17.18 -4.31
N LEU A 152 0.32 -15.95 -4.30
CA LEU A 152 1.61 -15.64 -4.91
C LEU A 152 2.76 -16.36 -4.19
N ALA A 153 2.76 -16.42 -2.86
CA ALA A 153 3.77 -17.15 -2.09
C ALA A 153 3.75 -18.66 -2.42
N GLU A 154 2.57 -19.24 -2.60
CA GLU A 154 2.40 -20.63 -3.04
C GLU A 154 2.94 -20.83 -4.46
N LYS A 155 2.63 -19.92 -5.39
CA LYS A 155 3.16 -19.94 -6.77
C LYS A 155 4.68 -19.83 -6.78
N LEU A 156 5.25 -18.90 -6.02
CA LEU A 156 6.70 -18.76 -5.88
C LEU A 156 7.37 -20.03 -5.31
N TYR A 157 6.67 -20.74 -4.43
CA TYR A 157 7.17 -22.00 -3.85
C TYR A 157 7.09 -23.18 -4.84
N SER A 158 6.27 -23.09 -5.86
CA SER A 158 6.06 -24.16 -6.84
C SER A 158 7.32 -24.43 -7.72
N LYS A 159 7.32 -25.52 -8.46
CA LYS A 159 8.42 -25.92 -9.36
C LYS A 159 8.74 -24.83 -10.40
N ASP A 160 7.70 -24.14 -10.88
CA ASP A 160 7.81 -23.07 -11.89
C ASP A 160 7.79 -21.67 -11.26
N GLY A 161 8.13 -21.57 -9.98
CA GLY A 161 8.03 -20.33 -9.20
C GLY A 161 8.85 -19.16 -9.71
N ASN A 162 9.91 -19.43 -10.48
CA ASN A 162 10.74 -18.41 -11.12
C ASN A 162 9.97 -17.50 -12.09
N GLN A 163 8.87 -17.98 -12.68
CA GLN A 163 7.99 -17.21 -13.57
C GLN A 163 7.24 -16.10 -12.85
N PHE A 164 7.13 -16.19 -11.53
CA PHE A 164 6.43 -15.23 -10.68
C PHE A 164 7.37 -14.25 -9.97
N CYS A 165 8.68 -14.29 -10.28
CA CYS A 165 9.70 -13.43 -9.66
C CYS A 165 9.68 -12.02 -10.24
N GLU A 166 8.56 -11.33 -10.10
CA GLU A 166 8.34 -9.97 -10.62
C GLU A 166 7.46 -9.14 -9.67
N PRO A 167 7.25 -7.85 -9.93
CA PRO A 167 6.28 -7.06 -9.20
C PRO A 167 4.86 -7.43 -9.60
N TRP A 168 3.91 -7.33 -8.63
CA TRP A 168 2.50 -7.62 -8.81
C TRP A 168 1.62 -6.55 -8.19
N ASN A 169 0.65 -6.02 -8.95
CA ASN A 169 -0.36 -5.12 -8.44
C ASN A 169 -1.55 -5.90 -7.87
N PHE A 170 -2.04 -5.45 -6.72
CA PHE A 170 -3.26 -5.95 -6.09
C PHE A 170 -4.21 -4.79 -5.83
N GLY A 171 -5.18 -4.62 -6.67
CA GLY A 171 -6.15 -3.55 -6.62
C GLY A 171 -7.57 -4.03 -6.91
N PRO A 172 -8.58 -3.26 -6.51
CA PRO A 172 -9.96 -3.56 -6.85
C PRO A 172 -10.23 -3.23 -8.30
N SER A 173 -11.28 -3.82 -8.88
CA SER A 173 -11.75 -3.44 -10.21
C SER A 173 -12.07 -1.94 -10.29
N LEU A 174 -11.99 -1.35 -11.48
CA LEU A 174 -12.32 0.06 -11.74
C LEU A 174 -13.65 0.52 -11.17
N LYS A 175 -14.64 -0.37 -11.18
CA LYS A 175 -15.99 -0.10 -10.68
C LYS A 175 -16.05 0.13 -9.17
N GLN A 176 -15.03 -0.30 -8.43
CA GLN A 176 -14.96 -0.17 -6.97
C GLN A 176 -14.27 1.11 -6.49
N ASN A 177 -13.77 1.94 -7.41
CA ASN A 177 -13.26 3.26 -7.08
C ASN A 177 -14.37 4.14 -6.49
N MET A 178 -14.17 4.62 -5.28
CA MET A 178 -15.19 5.38 -4.56
C MET A 178 -14.59 6.63 -3.91
N LYS A 179 -15.39 7.72 -3.90
CA LYS A 179 -15.03 8.95 -3.16
C LYS A 179 -15.03 8.70 -1.66
N VAL A 180 -14.12 9.37 -0.95
CA VAL A 180 -14.08 9.33 0.53
C VAL A 180 -15.43 9.69 1.14
N LYS A 181 -16.11 10.73 0.62
CA LYS A 181 -17.44 11.13 1.09
C LYS A 181 -18.47 9.99 0.96
N SER A 182 -18.50 9.30 -0.17
CA SER A 182 -19.44 8.19 -0.38
C SER A 182 -19.17 7.01 0.58
N LEU A 183 -17.90 6.68 0.81
CA LEU A 183 -17.52 5.68 1.82
C LEU A 183 -18.05 6.07 3.20
N VAL A 184 -17.83 7.31 3.63
CA VAL A 184 -18.30 7.82 4.93
C VAL A 184 -19.82 7.75 5.06
N GLU A 185 -20.56 8.10 4.00
CA GLU A 185 -22.03 8.04 3.99
C GLU A 185 -22.53 6.58 4.14
N ILE A 186 -21.88 5.60 3.48
CA ILE A 186 -22.19 4.18 3.64
C ILE A 186 -22.02 3.76 5.10
N PHE A 187 -20.88 4.09 5.73
CA PHE A 187 -20.65 3.78 7.15
C PHE A 187 -21.68 4.46 8.06
N LYS A 188 -21.97 5.75 7.82
CA LYS A 188 -22.96 6.51 8.60
C LYS A 188 -24.31 5.83 8.56
N ASN A 189 -24.77 5.42 7.40
CA ASN A 189 -26.06 4.74 7.22
C ASN A 189 -26.07 3.36 7.87
N LYS A 190 -25.03 2.56 7.67
CA LYS A 190 -24.90 1.22 8.27
C LYS A 190 -24.85 1.26 9.80
N MET A 191 -24.12 2.24 10.36
CA MET A 191 -24.00 2.43 11.81
C MET A 191 -25.17 3.22 12.41
N LYS A 192 -26.12 3.70 11.58
CA LYS A 192 -27.23 4.57 12.02
C LYS A 192 -26.78 5.77 12.85
N SER A 193 -25.58 6.31 12.53
CA SER A 193 -24.97 7.38 13.30
C SER A 193 -25.65 8.73 13.04
N LYS A 194 -25.91 9.48 14.13
CA LYS A 194 -26.41 10.86 14.09
C LYS A 194 -25.32 11.92 13.94
N SER A 195 -24.06 11.51 13.89
CA SER A 195 -22.91 12.39 13.77
C SER A 195 -22.95 13.26 12.53
N LYS A 196 -22.47 14.50 12.63
CA LYS A 196 -22.36 15.40 11.47
C LYS A 196 -21.03 15.15 10.76
N ILE A 197 -21.05 15.25 9.44
CA ILE A 197 -19.85 15.24 8.60
C ILE A 197 -19.49 16.70 8.33
N ILE A 198 -18.31 17.11 8.79
CA ILE A 198 -17.78 18.48 8.62
C ILE A 198 -16.68 18.44 7.57
N ILE A 199 -16.77 19.29 6.56
CA ILE A 199 -15.75 19.42 5.52
C ILE A 199 -14.82 20.58 5.89
N ASN A 200 -13.55 20.29 6.17
CA ASN A 200 -12.56 21.31 6.41
C ASN A 200 -11.91 21.74 5.09
N LYS A 201 -12.36 22.87 4.52
CA LYS A 201 -11.85 23.41 3.25
C LYS A 201 -10.43 24.01 3.36
N ASN A 202 -9.95 24.29 4.57
CA ASN A 202 -8.70 25.01 4.81
C ASN A 202 -7.51 24.13 5.16
N ASP A 203 -7.69 22.83 5.26
CA ASP A 203 -6.60 21.90 5.59
C ASP A 203 -5.76 21.57 4.33
N LYS A 204 -4.73 22.41 4.10
CA LYS A 204 -3.77 22.24 2.99
C LYS A 204 -2.70 21.17 3.24
N ARG A 205 -2.73 20.50 4.40
CA ARG A 205 -1.77 19.44 4.74
C ARG A 205 -2.03 18.22 3.86
N PHE A 206 -1.20 18.00 2.87
CA PHE A 206 -1.19 16.82 2.02
C PHE A 206 -2.29 16.73 0.94
N HIS A 207 -2.07 17.42 -0.16
CA HIS A 207 -2.75 17.13 -1.43
C HIS A 207 -2.20 15.82 -2.02
N ASN A 208 -2.71 14.68 -1.54
CA ASN A 208 -2.44 13.40 -2.18
C ASN A 208 -3.15 13.38 -3.55
N LYS A 209 -2.36 13.36 -4.61
CA LYS A 209 -2.82 13.11 -5.97
C LYS A 209 -3.53 11.76 -6.06
N LYS A 210 -4.42 11.60 -7.00
CA LYS A 210 -5.11 10.33 -7.28
C LYS A 210 -4.09 9.34 -7.81
N ILE A 211 -3.99 8.18 -7.19
CA ILE A 211 -3.26 7.02 -7.73
C ILE A 211 -4.31 5.93 -7.92
N ASN A 212 -4.39 5.40 -9.12
CA ASN A 212 -5.22 4.26 -9.46
C ASN A 212 -4.32 3.18 -10.03
N ILE A 213 -4.27 2.03 -9.38
CA ILE A 213 -3.65 0.82 -9.92
C ILE A 213 -4.74 -0.11 -10.44
N PHE A 214 -4.40 -0.83 -11.50
CA PHE A 214 -5.24 -1.84 -12.13
C PHE A 214 -4.55 -3.18 -12.10
N GLU A 215 -5.39 -4.20 -12.03
CA GLU A 215 -5.06 -5.57 -12.36
C GLU A 215 -4.90 -5.73 -13.86
#